data_51073b608aefd1854601631021576e5d
#
_entry.id   51073b608aefd1854601631021576e5d
#
_cell.length_a   1.000
_cell.length_b   1.000
_cell.length_c   1.000
_cell.angle_alpha   90.00
_cell.angle_beta   90.00
_cell.angle_gamma   90.00
#
_symmetry.space_group_name_H-M   'P 1'
#
loop_
_entity.id
_entity.type
_entity.pdbx_description
1 polymer ?
#
loop_
_entity_poly.entity_id
_entity_poly.type
_entity_poly.pdbx_seq_one_letter_code
_entity_poly.pdbx_strand_id
1 'polypeptide(L)'
;MGLIGHSADDGIGATPAVGWAGVGTVTLRELATDRAHRAARLLDRHLLVLVTVGHGQLELDFRPLQCRPGTLVWARRGQMVRYGGQPGLDAIVVCWDTSSVADAPDGAPLSDGYWQLAGEDEDAVINEVSQLVVDIQRHRSGVLAEELLRHQLTVLLLRIALLPGGATPDETGAYARFRRAVEEDFARTRRVEEYAERMGYSVRTITRACLNATGRSAKQVIDDRVTLEAKRLLAAADAPIADVGRRLGFPEPTNFGRFFHREVGVSPGAFRQAQRAIPVTPAGSTRVPLPRELPVDAAGAETARSWGRA
;
A
#
# COMPACT_ATOMS: atom_id res chain seq x y z
N MET A 1 -28.64 32.05 21.02
CA MET A 1 -28.77 30.76 21.74
C MET A 1 -28.17 29.69 20.78
N GLY A 2 -26.91 29.39 21.01
CA GLY A 2 -26.05 28.63 20.11
C GLY A 2 -26.32 27.15 20.15
N LEU A 3 -26.19 26.51 18.98
CA LEU A 3 -26.03 25.09 18.85
C LEU A 3 -24.59 24.83 18.41
N ILE A 4 -23.80 24.37 19.36
CA ILE A 4 -22.44 23.88 19.14
C ILE A 4 -22.58 22.48 18.57
N GLY A 5 -22.31 22.35 17.23
CA GLY A 5 -22.12 21.06 16.62
C GLY A 5 -20.77 20.50 16.99
N HIS A 6 -20.74 19.52 17.89
CA HIS A 6 -19.58 18.67 18.09
C HIS A 6 -19.43 17.77 16.87
N SER A 7 -18.49 18.12 16.01
CA SER A 7 -17.93 17.19 15.04
C SER A 7 -17.01 16.27 15.83
N ALA A 8 -17.44 15.04 16.03
CA ALA A 8 -16.58 13.96 16.53
C ALA A 8 -15.57 13.64 15.41
N ASP A 9 -14.40 14.19 15.54
CA ASP A 9 -13.20 13.83 14.78
C ASP A 9 -12.67 12.51 15.38
N ASP A 10 -13.32 11.40 15.04
CA ASP A 10 -12.92 10.06 15.47
C ASP A 10 -11.67 9.64 14.71
N GLY A 11 -10.51 9.89 15.30
CA GLY A 11 -9.27 9.13 15.35
C GLY A 11 -8.81 8.29 14.16
N ILE A 12 -9.03 8.71 12.91
CA ILE A 12 -8.32 8.17 11.75
C ILE A 12 -6.98 8.90 11.73
N GLY A 13 -5.94 8.23 12.22
CA GLY A 13 -4.61 8.80 12.28
C GLY A 13 -4.19 9.44 10.95
N ALA A 14 -3.87 10.73 10.96
CA ALA A 14 -3.62 11.53 9.76
C ALA A 14 -2.50 10.94 8.89
N THR A 15 -2.78 10.65 7.63
CA THR A 15 -1.79 10.40 6.59
C THR A 15 -0.89 11.64 6.49
N PRO A 16 0.37 11.55 6.01
CA PRO A 16 1.23 12.72 5.86
C PRO A 16 0.48 13.88 5.24
N ALA A 17 0.69 15.08 5.75
CA ALA A 17 0.05 16.27 5.22
C ALA A 17 0.32 16.36 3.72
N VAL A 18 -0.75 16.43 2.92
CA VAL A 18 -0.62 16.67 1.49
C VAL A 18 -0.21 18.11 1.29
N GLY A 19 0.75 18.34 0.42
CA GLY A 19 1.09 19.69 -0.02
C GLY A 19 -0.12 20.40 -0.65
N TRP A 20 0.03 21.67 -0.92
CA TRP A 20 -1.00 22.55 -1.48
C TRP A 20 -1.59 22.09 -2.83
N ALA A 21 -0.89 21.22 -3.59
CA ALA A 21 -1.36 20.64 -4.87
C ALA A 21 -2.10 19.30 -4.72
N GLY A 22 -2.45 18.88 -3.51
CA GLY A 22 -2.99 17.53 -3.29
C GLY A 22 -1.96 16.40 -3.44
N VAL A 23 -0.68 16.75 -3.59
CA VAL A 23 0.47 15.83 -3.68
C VAL A 23 1.46 16.20 -2.59
N GLY A 24 2.03 15.21 -1.91
CA GLY A 24 3.03 15.41 -0.87
C GLY A 24 4.10 14.32 -0.87
N THR A 25 5.23 14.63 -0.28
CA THR A 25 6.32 13.68 -0.06
C THR A 25 6.79 13.72 1.39
N VAL A 26 7.19 12.56 1.90
CA VAL A 26 7.71 12.40 3.26
C VAL A 26 8.64 11.19 3.27
N THR A 27 9.58 11.12 4.20
CA THR A 27 10.39 9.91 4.39
C THR A 27 9.70 8.93 5.34
N LEU A 28 9.99 7.65 5.17
CA LEU A 28 9.47 6.62 6.07
C LEU A 28 9.98 6.85 7.51
N ARG A 29 11.18 7.39 7.65
CA ARG A 29 11.77 7.75 8.95
C ARG A 29 10.97 8.84 9.65
N GLU A 30 10.55 9.88 8.93
CA GLU A 30 9.69 10.94 9.47
C GLU A 30 8.35 10.38 9.92
N LEU A 31 7.73 9.50 9.13
CA LEU A 31 6.52 8.79 9.51
C LEU A 31 6.70 7.92 10.76
N ALA A 32 7.85 7.26 10.89
CA ALA A 32 8.14 6.36 12.00
C ALA A 32 8.36 7.09 13.35
N THR A 33 8.58 8.40 13.35
CA THR A 33 8.69 9.20 14.59
C THR A 33 7.35 9.32 15.32
N ASP A 34 6.26 9.30 14.60
CA ASP A 34 4.92 9.32 15.17
C ASP A 34 4.46 7.88 15.49
N ARG A 35 4.16 7.63 16.77
CA ARG A 35 3.63 6.33 17.22
C ARG A 35 2.36 5.92 16.49
N ALA A 36 1.53 6.88 16.11
CA ALA A 36 0.31 6.63 15.36
C ALA A 36 0.60 5.99 14.00
N HIS A 37 1.75 6.28 13.39
CA HIS A 37 2.13 5.74 12.08
C HIS A 37 2.67 4.30 12.12
N ARG A 38 2.93 3.75 13.30
CA ARG A 38 3.36 2.35 13.46
C ARG A 38 2.20 1.37 13.57
N ALA A 39 1.01 1.85 13.91
CA ALA A 39 -0.20 1.03 13.89
C ALA A 39 -0.66 0.76 12.46
N ALA A 40 -1.44 -0.31 12.27
CA ALA A 40 -2.10 -0.55 10.98
C ALA A 40 -3.11 0.57 10.71
N ARG A 41 -3.09 1.11 9.49
CA ARG A 41 -3.91 2.28 9.12
C ARG A 41 -4.63 2.05 7.81
N LEU A 42 -5.90 2.41 7.80
CA LEU A 42 -6.67 2.52 6.57
C LEU A 42 -6.29 3.81 5.86
N LEU A 43 -5.87 3.70 4.61
CA LEU A 43 -5.45 4.86 3.83
C LEU A 43 -6.64 5.67 3.36
N ASP A 44 -6.61 6.97 3.59
CA ASP A 44 -7.57 7.96 3.06
C ASP A 44 -7.15 8.50 1.68
N ARG A 45 -5.93 8.20 1.23
CA ARG A 45 -5.33 8.60 -0.05
C ARG A 45 -4.42 7.53 -0.62
N HIS A 46 -3.87 7.76 -1.81
CA HIS A 46 -2.88 6.88 -2.41
C HIS A 46 -1.49 7.13 -1.82
N LEU A 47 -0.69 6.08 -1.70
CA LEU A 47 0.71 6.15 -1.33
C LEU A 47 1.56 5.36 -2.31
N LEU A 48 2.68 5.93 -2.71
CA LEU A 48 3.75 5.24 -3.41
C LEU A 48 4.97 5.25 -2.50
N VAL A 49 5.49 4.09 -2.15
CA VAL A 49 6.64 3.91 -1.27
C VAL A 49 7.81 3.39 -2.08
N LEU A 50 8.85 4.18 -2.25
CA LEU A 50 10.11 3.78 -2.89
C LEU A 50 11.16 3.60 -1.81
N VAL A 51 11.56 2.35 -1.57
CA VAL A 51 12.58 2.01 -0.59
C VAL A 51 13.96 2.42 -1.11
N THR A 52 14.66 3.26 -0.37
CA THR A 52 15.97 3.81 -0.74
C THR A 52 17.11 3.19 0.05
N VAL A 53 16.88 2.83 1.31
CA VAL A 53 17.91 2.33 2.21
C VAL A 53 17.37 1.21 3.08
N GLY A 54 18.22 0.23 3.36
CA GLY A 54 17.98 -0.81 4.35
C GLY A 54 17.09 -1.95 3.87
N HIS A 55 16.76 -2.82 4.81
CA HIS A 55 15.93 -4.01 4.59
C HIS A 55 14.89 -4.10 5.69
N GLY A 56 13.70 -4.57 5.33
CA GLY A 56 12.63 -4.70 6.30
C GLY A 56 11.34 -5.23 5.70
N GLN A 57 10.23 -4.99 6.39
CA GLN A 57 8.91 -5.39 5.96
C GLN A 57 7.94 -4.21 6.01
N LEU A 58 7.08 -4.16 5.01
CA LEU A 58 5.86 -3.37 4.98
C LEU A 58 4.69 -4.35 4.89
N GLU A 59 3.62 -4.10 5.60
CA GLU A 59 2.40 -4.90 5.47
C GLU A 59 1.36 -4.10 4.69
N LEU A 60 0.86 -4.69 3.60
CA LEU A 60 -0.22 -4.13 2.78
C LEU A 60 -1.38 -5.13 2.78
N ASP A 61 -2.55 -4.69 3.27
CA ASP A 61 -3.74 -5.54 3.37
C ASP A 61 -3.48 -6.89 4.06
N PHE A 62 -2.77 -6.86 5.19
CA PHE A 62 -2.43 -8.04 5.99
C PHE A 62 -1.46 -9.02 5.30
N ARG A 63 -0.82 -8.61 4.21
CA ARG A 63 0.22 -9.36 3.51
C ARG A 63 1.58 -8.71 3.78
N PRO A 64 2.54 -9.43 4.36
CA PRO A 64 3.89 -8.91 4.55
C PRO A 64 4.63 -8.83 3.20
N LEU A 65 5.16 -7.66 2.89
CA LEU A 65 5.98 -7.39 1.72
C LEU A 65 7.43 -7.20 2.17
N GLN A 66 8.35 -7.94 1.58
CA GLN A 66 9.78 -7.79 1.86
C GLN A 66 10.28 -6.52 1.16
N CYS A 67 10.97 -5.66 1.90
CA CYS A 67 11.46 -4.38 1.43
C CYS A 67 12.99 -4.34 1.44
N ARG A 68 13.57 -3.89 0.33
CA ARG A 68 14.99 -3.61 0.14
C ARG A 68 15.14 -2.44 -0.84
N PRO A 69 16.34 -1.84 -1.00
CA PRO A 69 16.52 -0.78 -1.98
C PRO A 69 16.00 -1.18 -3.37
N GLY A 70 15.31 -0.25 -4.04
CA GLY A 70 14.61 -0.50 -5.29
C GLY A 70 13.24 -1.17 -5.15
N THR A 71 12.77 -1.50 -3.93
CA THR A 71 11.38 -1.95 -3.75
C THR A 71 10.43 -0.76 -3.92
N LEU A 72 9.45 -0.93 -4.81
CA LEU A 72 8.36 0.01 -5.03
C LEU A 72 7.04 -0.61 -4.59
N VAL A 73 6.29 0.10 -3.74
CA VAL A 73 4.96 -0.34 -3.27
C VAL A 73 3.96 0.76 -3.55
N TRP A 74 2.90 0.42 -4.28
CA TRP A 74 1.75 1.32 -4.49
C TRP A 74 0.58 0.86 -3.64
N ALA A 75 0.35 1.55 -2.55
CA ALA A 75 -0.81 1.36 -1.70
C ALA A 75 -1.92 2.36 -2.08
N ARG A 76 -3.13 1.86 -2.28
CA ARG A 76 -4.28 2.65 -2.75
C ARG A 76 -5.14 3.11 -1.58
N ARG A 77 -5.88 4.17 -1.79
CA ARG A 77 -6.95 4.58 -0.87
C ARG A 77 -7.83 3.38 -0.51
N GLY A 78 -8.17 3.25 0.76
CA GLY A 78 -8.97 2.13 1.28
C GLY A 78 -8.19 0.85 1.56
N GLN A 79 -6.88 0.81 1.30
CA GLN A 79 -6.03 -0.30 1.73
C GLN A 79 -5.49 -0.08 3.14
N MET A 80 -5.18 -1.18 3.82
CA MET A 80 -4.56 -1.16 5.14
C MET A 80 -3.06 -1.25 5.00
N VAL A 81 -2.33 -0.29 5.57
CA VAL A 81 -0.86 -0.26 5.59
C VAL A 81 -0.36 -0.31 7.02
N ARG A 82 0.71 -1.05 7.24
CA ARG A 82 1.50 -1.03 8.48
C ARG A 82 2.98 -0.99 8.14
N TYR A 83 3.70 -0.04 8.72
CA TYR A 83 5.14 0.06 8.60
C TYR A 83 5.81 -0.74 9.72
N GLY A 84 6.71 -1.65 9.38
CA GLY A 84 7.31 -2.59 10.34
C GLY A 84 8.23 -1.98 11.40
N GLY A 85 8.49 -0.67 11.35
CA GLY A 85 9.32 0.03 12.35
C GLY A 85 10.74 -0.49 12.50
N GLN A 86 11.27 -1.18 11.49
CA GLN A 86 12.59 -1.82 11.54
C GLN A 86 13.69 -0.77 11.44
N PRO A 87 14.69 -0.81 12.34
CA PRO A 87 15.81 0.12 12.29
C PRO A 87 16.58 -0.03 10.98
N GLY A 88 16.87 1.10 10.32
CA GLY A 88 17.65 1.13 9.10
C GLY A 88 16.87 1.04 7.79
N LEU A 89 15.57 0.74 7.81
CA LEU A 89 14.72 0.86 6.62
C LEU A 89 14.31 2.32 6.43
N ASP A 90 14.57 2.88 5.25
CA ASP A 90 14.07 4.19 4.87
C ASP A 90 13.55 4.18 3.43
N ALA A 91 12.59 5.05 3.16
CA ALA A 91 11.91 5.14 1.88
C ALA A 91 11.40 6.56 1.63
N ILE A 92 11.28 6.94 0.38
CA ILE A 92 10.51 8.11 -0.03
C ILE A 92 9.07 7.67 -0.19
N VAL A 93 8.15 8.37 0.45
CA VAL A 93 6.72 8.15 0.35
C VAL A 93 6.09 9.33 -0.38
N VAL A 94 5.52 9.08 -1.56
CA VAL A 94 4.71 10.06 -2.30
C VAL A 94 3.26 9.79 -1.96
N CYS A 95 2.51 10.81 -1.57
CA CYS A 95 1.08 10.69 -1.26
C CYS A 95 0.27 11.68 -2.09
N TRP A 96 -0.94 11.25 -2.52
CA TRP A 96 -1.84 12.10 -3.30
C TRP A 96 -3.29 11.72 -3.13
N ASP A 97 -4.18 12.69 -3.35
CA ASP A 97 -5.62 12.47 -3.36
C ASP A 97 -6.08 11.99 -4.74
N THR A 98 -7.15 11.20 -4.79
CA THR A 98 -7.71 10.69 -6.05
C THR A 98 -8.05 11.82 -7.05
N SER A 99 -8.45 13.00 -6.56
CA SER A 99 -8.76 14.16 -7.37
C SER A 99 -7.55 14.81 -8.03
N SER A 100 -6.34 14.54 -7.54
CA SER A 100 -5.10 15.14 -8.05
C SER A 100 -4.68 14.56 -9.41
N VAL A 101 -5.19 13.39 -9.78
CA VAL A 101 -4.86 12.68 -11.02
C VAL A 101 -6.15 12.15 -11.65
N ALA A 102 -6.96 13.09 -12.20
CA ALA A 102 -8.23 12.74 -12.85
C ALA A 102 -8.04 11.85 -14.10
N ASP A 103 -6.88 11.97 -14.76
CA ASP A 103 -6.53 11.26 -15.99
C ASP A 103 -5.51 10.13 -15.76
N ALA A 104 -5.26 9.74 -14.51
CA ALA A 104 -4.51 8.51 -14.31
C ALA A 104 -5.26 7.38 -15.01
N PRO A 105 -4.56 6.54 -15.78
CA PRO A 105 -5.24 5.44 -16.45
C PRO A 105 -6.07 4.70 -15.43
N ASP A 106 -7.38 4.57 -15.68
CA ASP A 106 -8.34 3.77 -14.86
C ASP A 106 -7.87 2.32 -14.70
N GLY A 107 -6.86 1.94 -15.48
CA GLY A 107 -6.07 0.75 -15.41
C GLY A 107 -4.80 0.90 -14.58
N ALA A 108 -4.82 1.62 -13.46
CA ALA A 108 -3.76 1.37 -12.48
C ALA A 108 -3.66 -0.14 -12.28
N PRO A 109 -2.46 -0.73 -12.44
CA PRO A 109 -2.34 -2.17 -12.59
C PRO A 109 -3.13 -2.84 -11.49
N LEU A 110 -4.02 -3.75 -11.90
CA LEU A 110 -4.72 -4.66 -11.01
C LEU A 110 -3.73 -5.62 -10.32
N SER A 111 -2.42 -5.37 -10.53
CA SER A 111 -1.31 -6.02 -9.87
C SER A 111 -1.32 -5.76 -8.37
N ASP A 112 -0.60 -6.58 -7.65
CA ASP A 112 -0.48 -6.50 -6.18
C ASP A 112 0.15 -5.18 -5.67
N GLY A 113 0.49 -4.24 -6.56
CA GLY A 113 1.10 -2.95 -6.22
C GLY A 113 2.50 -3.09 -5.60
N TYR A 114 3.23 -4.12 -5.98
CA TYR A 114 4.57 -4.42 -5.46
C TYR A 114 5.51 -4.79 -6.59
N TRP A 115 6.64 -4.11 -6.68
CA TRP A 115 7.71 -4.35 -7.65
C TRP A 115 9.07 -4.33 -6.96
N GLN A 116 9.98 -5.12 -7.48
CA GLN A 116 11.39 -4.97 -7.22
C GLN A 116 12.02 -4.40 -8.50
N LEU A 117 12.31 -3.12 -8.47
CA LEU A 117 12.92 -2.42 -9.59
C LEU A 117 14.38 -2.84 -9.76
N ALA A 118 14.88 -2.76 -10.99
CA ALA A 118 16.28 -3.00 -11.33
C ALA A 118 16.63 -2.32 -12.66
N GLY A 119 17.91 -1.91 -12.83
CA GLY A 119 18.42 -1.35 -14.06
C GLY A 119 17.74 -0.06 -14.48
N GLU A 120 17.43 0.07 -15.78
CA GLU A 120 16.86 1.29 -16.36
C GLU A 120 15.50 1.68 -15.74
N ASP A 121 14.68 0.70 -15.37
CA ASP A 121 13.38 0.96 -14.71
C ASP A 121 13.56 1.56 -13.31
N GLU A 122 14.56 1.08 -12.56
CA GLU A 122 14.91 1.63 -11.24
C GLU A 122 15.39 3.06 -11.36
N ASP A 123 16.36 3.31 -12.25
CA ASP A 123 16.91 4.65 -12.49
C ASP A 123 15.81 5.63 -12.92
N ALA A 124 14.94 5.21 -13.81
CA ALA A 124 13.85 6.03 -14.31
C ALA A 124 12.85 6.42 -13.21
N VAL A 125 12.43 5.47 -12.37
CA VAL A 125 11.50 5.74 -11.26
C VAL A 125 12.17 6.60 -10.19
N ILE A 126 13.43 6.33 -9.83
CA ILE A 126 14.19 7.15 -8.89
C ILE A 126 14.29 8.61 -9.36
N ASN A 127 14.60 8.83 -10.64
CA ASN A 127 14.70 10.16 -11.21
C ASN A 127 13.37 10.93 -11.15
N GLU A 128 12.26 10.30 -11.54
CA GLU A 128 10.93 10.92 -11.46
C GLU A 128 10.53 11.27 -10.02
N VAL A 129 10.72 10.34 -9.08
CA VAL A 129 10.42 10.57 -7.66
C VAL A 129 11.31 11.68 -7.10
N SER A 130 12.60 11.69 -7.44
CA SER A 130 13.54 12.72 -6.96
C SER A 130 13.17 14.10 -7.49
N GLN A 131 12.80 14.21 -8.77
CA GLN A 131 12.36 15.47 -9.37
C GLN A 131 11.07 15.97 -8.70
N LEU A 132 10.12 15.08 -8.46
CA LEU A 132 8.87 15.42 -7.76
C LEU A 132 9.14 15.95 -6.35
N VAL A 133 10.06 15.33 -5.59
CA VAL A 133 10.48 15.79 -4.25
C VAL A 133 11.06 17.20 -4.32
N VAL A 134 11.97 17.45 -5.28
CA VAL A 134 12.63 18.76 -5.45
C VAL A 134 11.61 19.84 -5.79
N ASP A 135 10.67 19.55 -6.69
CA ASP A 135 9.69 20.53 -7.14
C ASP A 135 8.63 20.82 -6.07
N ILE A 136 8.21 19.84 -5.29
CA ILE A 136 7.35 20.06 -4.11
C ILE A 136 8.03 21.00 -3.09
N GLN A 137 9.33 20.84 -2.87
CA GLN A 137 10.08 21.68 -1.93
C GLN A 137 10.32 23.10 -2.47
N ARG A 138 10.55 23.23 -3.78
CA ARG A 138 10.89 24.50 -4.44
C ARG A 138 9.67 25.36 -4.70
N HIS A 139 8.57 24.76 -5.12
CA HIS A 139 7.35 25.45 -5.56
C HIS A 139 6.24 25.26 -4.54
N ARG A 140 6.07 26.23 -3.64
CA ARG A 140 5.12 26.12 -2.52
C ARG A 140 3.72 26.61 -2.81
N SER A 141 3.47 27.30 -3.95
CA SER A 141 2.16 27.80 -4.34
C SER A 141 2.13 28.30 -5.79
N GLY A 142 0.96 28.25 -6.43
CA GLY A 142 0.71 28.78 -7.75
C GLY A 142 0.15 27.75 -8.72
N VAL A 143 -0.79 28.21 -9.61
CA VAL A 143 -1.51 27.36 -10.56
C VAL A 143 -0.56 26.55 -11.46
N LEU A 144 0.50 27.18 -11.98
CA LEU A 144 1.47 26.51 -12.85
C LEU A 144 2.28 25.43 -12.11
N ALA A 145 2.57 25.66 -10.83
CA ALA A 145 3.27 24.67 -10.03
C ALA A 145 2.35 23.48 -9.67
N GLU A 146 1.05 23.73 -9.41
CA GLU A 146 0.07 22.63 -9.24
C GLU A 146 -0.04 21.80 -10.51
N GLU A 147 -0.06 22.46 -11.66
CA GLU A 147 -0.12 21.79 -12.95
C GLU A 147 1.15 20.96 -13.23
N LEU A 148 2.33 21.53 -12.93
CA LEU A 148 3.61 20.81 -13.02
C LEU A 148 3.60 19.53 -12.18
N LEU A 149 3.26 19.62 -10.90
CA LEU A 149 3.25 18.47 -9.98
C LEU A 149 2.23 17.42 -10.41
N ARG A 150 1.07 17.82 -10.92
CA ARG A 150 0.06 16.91 -11.46
C ARG A 150 0.59 16.14 -12.68
N HIS A 151 1.24 16.84 -13.62
CA HIS A 151 1.83 16.20 -14.80
C HIS A 151 2.98 15.26 -14.43
N GLN A 152 3.87 15.66 -13.52
CA GLN A 152 4.96 14.81 -13.05
C GLN A 152 4.42 13.54 -12.38
N LEU A 153 3.42 13.67 -11.50
CA LEU A 153 2.76 12.51 -10.91
C LEU A 153 2.13 11.62 -11.98
N THR A 154 1.48 12.20 -12.98
CA THR A 154 0.89 11.44 -14.11
C THR A 154 1.97 10.66 -14.87
N VAL A 155 3.10 11.31 -15.19
CA VAL A 155 4.23 10.64 -15.86
C VAL A 155 4.77 9.49 -15.02
N LEU A 156 4.96 9.70 -13.71
CA LEU A 156 5.40 8.65 -12.78
C LEU A 156 4.43 7.47 -12.79
N LEU A 157 3.12 7.70 -12.69
CA LEU A 157 2.10 6.65 -12.68
C LEU A 157 2.03 5.89 -14.02
N LEU A 158 2.16 6.58 -15.15
CA LEU A 158 2.24 5.95 -16.48
C LEU A 158 3.48 5.06 -16.58
N ARG A 159 4.63 5.52 -16.10
CA ARG A 159 5.86 4.74 -16.07
C ARG A 159 5.70 3.46 -15.23
N ILE A 160 5.08 3.58 -14.05
CA ILE A 160 4.77 2.41 -13.21
C ILE A 160 3.81 1.45 -13.90
N ALA A 161 2.83 1.95 -14.64
CA ALA A 161 1.90 1.11 -15.41
C ALA A 161 2.60 0.32 -16.53
N LEU A 162 3.72 0.81 -17.03
CA LEU A 162 4.54 0.14 -18.05
C LEU A 162 5.54 -0.87 -17.47
N LEU A 163 5.73 -0.92 -16.15
CA LEU A 163 6.63 -1.89 -15.51
C LEU A 163 6.15 -3.34 -15.78
N PRO A 164 7.07 -4.30 -15.88
CA PRO A 164 6.72 -5.72 -15.96
C PRO A 164 5.80 -6.14 -14.80
N GLY A 165 4.68 -6.77 -15.11
CA GLY A 165 3.66 -7.13 -14.12
C GLY A 165 2.77 -5.95 -13.68
N GLY A 166 2.99 -4.76 -14.22
CA GLY A 166 2.20 -3.55 -13.94
C GLY A 166 0.80 -3.61 -14.54
N ALA A 167 0.68 -3.92 -15.81
CA ALA A 167 -0.61 -4.14 -16.48
C ALA A 167 -0.84 -5.64 -16.66
N THR A 168 -2.04 -6.13 -16.37
CA THR A 168 -2.41 -7.48 -16.81
C THR A 168 -2.73 -7.42 -18.30
N PRO A 169 -2.17 -8.32 -19.12
CA PRO A 169 -2.32 -8.29 -20.59
C PRO A 169 -3.78 -8.37 -21.09
N ASP A 170 -4.74 -8.66 -20.21
CA ASP A 170 -6.15 -8.85 -20.59
C ASP A 170 -7.11 -8.05 -19.66
N GLU A 171 -6.95 -6.71 -19.65
CA GLU A 171 -7.90 -5.84 -18.94
C GLU A 171 -9.33 -5.88 -19.56
N THR A 172 -9.47 -6.39 -20.79
CA THR A 172 -10.74 -6.55 -21.48
C THR A 172 -11.40 -7.90 -21.26
N GLY A 173 -10.68 -8.86 -20.69
CA GLY A 173 -11.12 -10.21 -20.47
C GLY A 173 -12.26 -10.34 -19.45
N ALA A 174 -12.96 -11.48 -19.52
CA ALA A 174 -14.08 -11.77 -18.63
C ALA A 174 -13.70 -11.70 -17.13
N TYR A 175 -12.47 -12.08 -16.78
CA TYR A 175 -11.99 -11.99 -15.41
C TYR A 175 -11.81 -10.53 -14.96
N ALA A 176 -11.17 -9.68 -15.77
CA ALA A 176 -10.95 -8.29 -15.42
C ALA A 176 -12.26 -7.52 -15.25
N ARG A 177 -13.22 -7.74 -16.15
CA ARG A 177 -14.59 -7.19 -16.04
C ARG A 177 -15.28 -7.68 -14.77
N PHE A 178 -15.21 -8.98 -14.48
CA PHE A 178 -15.80 -9.55 -13.28
C PHE A 178 -15.18 -8.96 -12.00
N ARG A 179 -13.85 -8.84 -11.96
CA ARG A 179 -13.14 -8.26 -10.82
C ARG A 179 -13.56 -6.81 -10.58
N ARG A 180 -13.68 -6.00 -11.64
CA ARG A 180 -14.19 -4.62 -11.55
C ARG A 180 -15.62 -4.59 -11.01
N ALA A 181 -16.50 -5.42 -11.54
CA ALA A 181 -17.88 -5.53 -11.06
C ALA A 181 -17.95 -5.96 -9.58
N VAL A 182 -17.04 -6.85 -9.13
CA VAL A 182 -16.94 -7.25 -7.72
C VAL A 182 -16.47 -6.07 -6.87
N GLU A 183 -15.47 -5.29 -7.30
CA GLU A 183 -15.04 -4.08 -6.56
C GLU A 183 -16.20 -3.08 -6.37
N GLU A 184 -17.06 -2.92 -7.36
CA GLU A 184 -18.19 -1.99 -7.30
C GLU A 184 -19.32 -2.47 -6.36
N ASP A 185 -19.57 -3.79 -6.31
CA ASP A 185 -20.82 -4.31 -5.73
C ASP A 185 -20.65 -5.43 -4.69
N PHE A 186 -19.44 -5.76 -4.23
CA PHE A 186 -19.22 -6.85 -3.26
C PHE A 186 -20.02 -6.71 -1.97
N ALA A 187 -20.36 -5.48 -1.58
CA ALA A 187 -21.19 -5.21 -0.40
C ALA A 187 -22.70 -5.40 -0.65
N ARG A 188 -23.14 -5.39 -1.92
CA ARG A 188 -24.55 -5.51 -2.30
C ARG A 188 -24.94 -6.95 -2.57
N THR A 189 -24.09 -7.68 -3.29
CA THR A 189 -24.37 -9.07 -3.65
C THR A 189 -23.12 -9.94 -3.58
N ARG A 190 -23.35 -11.22 -3.24
CA ARG A 190 -22.32 -12.28 -3.23
C ARG A 190 -22.70 -13.43 -4.14
N ARG A 191 -23.69 -13.23 -5.01
CA ARG A 191 -24.23 -14.25 -5.93
C ARG A 191 -23.57 -14.07 -7.29
N VAL A 192 -22.87 -15.11 -7.75
CA VAL A 192 -22.18 -15.11 -9.06
C VAL A 192 -23.17 -14.91 -10.19
N GLU A 193 -24.40 -15.42 -10.03
CA GLU A 193 -25.48 -15.32 -11.00
C GLU A 193 -25.84 -13.86 -11.32
N GLU A 194 -25.91 -12.99 -10.30
CA GLU A 194 -26.26 -11.58 -10.47
C GLU A 194 -25.16 -10.82 -11.23
N TYR A 195 -23.88 -11.13 -10.97
CA TYR A 195 -22.77 -10.59 -11.77
C TYR A 195 -22.80 -11.10 -13.21
N ALA A 196 -23.08 -12.39 -13.39
CA ALA A 196 -23.14 -13.02 -14.72
C ALA A 196 -24.23 -12.38 -15.58
N GLU A 197 -25.44 -12.23 -15.04
CA GLU A 197 -26.56 -11.58 -15.71
C GLU A 197 -26.23 -10.15 -16.13
N ARG A 198 -25.72 -9.33 -15.20
CA ARG A 198 -25.38 -7.93 -15.47
C ARG A 198 -24.28 -7.76 -16.52
N MET A 199 -23.34 -8.69 -16.58
CA MET A 199 -22.22 -8.67 -17.51
C MET A 199 -22.51 -9.33 -18.86
N GLY A 200 -23.68 -9.99 -19.00
CA GLY A 200 -24.02 -10.75 -20.19
C GLY A 200 -23.19 -12.01 -20.40
N TYR A 201 -22.66 -12.60 -19.31
CA TYR A 201 -21.87 -13.84 -19.34
C TYR A 201 -22.62 -14.99 -18.66
N SER A 202 -22.26 -16.23 -19.01
CA SER A 202 -22.68 -17.38 -18.21
C SER A 202 -21.82 -17.49 -16.94
N VAL A 203 -22.41 -18.03 -15.85
CA VAL A 203 -21.66 -18.36 -14.61
C VAL A 203 -20.44 -19.24 -14.92
N ARG A 204 -20.59 -20.19 -15.86
CA ARG A 204 -19.51 -21.08 -16.30
C ARG A 204 -18.37 -20.30 -16.94
N THR A 205 -18.67 -19.30 -17.77
CA THR A 205 -17.67 -18.44 -18.43
C THR A 205 -16.86 -17.68 -17.40
N ILE A 206 -17.54 -17.03 -16.45
CA ILE A 206 -16.88 -16.27 -15.37
C ILE A 206 -16.02 -17.19 -14.50
N THR A 207 -16.58 -18.33 -14.06
CA THR A 207 -15.84 -19.28 -13.21
C THR A 207 -14.59 -19.80 -13.91
N ARG A 208 -14.68 -20.14 -15.20
CA ARG A 208 -13.52 -20.55 -15.98
C ARG A 208 -12.47 -19.44 -16.12
N ALA A 209 -12.89 -18.20 -16.36
CA ALA A 209 -11.99 -17.06 -16.44
C ALA A 209 -11.27 -16.82 -15.09
N CYS A 210 -11.99 -16.91 -13.97
CA CYS A 210 -11.40 -16.82 -12.63
C CYS A 210 -10.39 -17.95 -12.35
N LEU A 211 -10.75 -19.20 -12.66
CA LEU A 211 -9.86 -20.35 -12.47
C LEU A 211 -8.59 -20.21 -13.29
N ASN A 212 -8.69 -19.78 -14.53
CA ASN A 212 -7.51 -19.57 -15.40
C ASN A 212 -6.61 -18.46 -14.89
N ALA A 213 -7.19 -17.36 -14.38
CA ALA A 213 -6.41 -16.19 -13.94
C ALA A 213 -5.84 -16.35 -12.52
N THR A 214 -6.54 -17.04 -11.62
CA THR A 214 -6.23 -17.02 -10.18
C THR A 214 -6.17 -18.39 -9.51
N GLY A 215 -6.57 -19.44 -10.20
CA GLY A 215 -6.79 -20.77 -9.60
C GLY A 215 -8.01 -20.87 -8.66
N ARG A 216 -8.84 -19.81 -8.58
CA ARG A 216 -9.99 -19.71 -7.67
C ARG A 216 -11.31 -19.62 -8.46
N SER A 217 -12.38 -20.17 -7.90
CA SER A 217 -13.71 -20.03 -8.50
C SER A 217 -14.22 -18.59 -8.37
N ALA A 218 -15.20 -18.21 -9.20
CA ALA A 218 -15.83 -16.90 -9.14
C ALA A 218 -16.40 -16.59 -7.75
N LYS A 219 -17.02 -17.58 -7.09
CA LYS A 219 -17.52 -17.43 -5.72
C LYS A 219 -16.42 -17.14 -4.72
N GLN A 220 -15.29 -17.83 -4.83
CA GLN A 220 -14.14 -17.57 -3.95
C GLN A 220 -13.55 -16.17 -4.18
N VAL A 221 -13.49 -15.69 -5.41
CA VAL A 221 -13.04 -14.32 -5.72
C VAL A 221 -13.91 -13.27 -5.02
N ILE A 222 -15.24 -13.45 -5.04
CA ILE A 222 -16.17 -12.58 -4.30
C ILE A 222 -15.92 -12.70 -2.78
N ASP A 223 -15.86 -13.92 -2.26
CA ASP A 223 -15.70 -14.17 -0.83
C ASP A 223 -14.35 -13.62 -0.31
N ASP A 224 -13.28 -13.73 -1.09
CA ASP A 224 -11.97 -13.12 -0.79
C ASP A 224 -12.07 -11.60 -0.67
N ARG A 225 -12.77 -10.95 -1.61
CA ARG A 225 -12.93 -9.49 -1.58
C ARG A 225 -13.74 -9.03 -0.36
N VAL A 226 -14.85 -9.72 -0.06
CA VAL A 226 -15.66 -9.44 1.14
C VAL A 226 -14.86 -9.66 2.41
N THR A 227 -14.07 -10.73 2.47
CA THR A 227 -13.21 -11.05 3.61
C THR A 227 -12.14 -10.00 3.82
N LEU A 228 -11.52 -9.51 2.74
CA LEU A 228 -10.53 -8.44 2.81
C LEU A 228 -11.12 -7.17 3.39
N GLU A 229 -12.31 -6.76 2.90
CA GLU A 229 -12.98 -5.56 3.43
C GLU A 229 -13.41 -5.74 4.89
N ALA A 230 -13.88 -6.94 5.25
CA ALA A 230 -14.20 -7.26 6.64
C ALA A 230 -12.97 -7.09 7.56
N LYS A 231 -11.80 -7.59 7.12
CA LYS A 231 -10.54 -7.42 7.86
C LYS A 231 -10.16 -5.95 8.01
N ARG A 232 -10.27 -5.15 6.94
CA ARG A 232 -9.99 -3.70 6.96
C ARG A 232 -10.88 -2.97 7.95
N LEU A 233 -12.21 -3.17 7.88
CA LEU A 233 -13.18 -2.55 8.78
C LEU A 233 -12.98 -2.96 10.24
N LEU A 234 -12.68 -4.24 10.48
CA LEU A 234 -12.42 -4.74 11.83
C LEU A 234 -11.13 -4.19 12.43
N ALA A 235 -10.11 -3.97 11.63
CA ALA A 235 -8.81 -3.44 12.08
C ALA A 235 -8.83 -1.91 12.24
N ALA A 236 -9.55 -1.19 11.37
CA ALA A 236 -9.51 0.27 11.31
C ALA A 236 -10.47 0.96 12.28
N ALA A 237 -11.62 0.33 12.61
CA ALA A 237 -12.68 1.00 13.33
C ALA A 237 -13.14 0.24 14.58
N ASP A 238 -13.61 1.02 15.57
CA ASP A 238 -14.28 0.50 16.78
C ASP A 238 -15.76 0.19 16.58
N ALA A 239 -16.23 0.26 15.33
CA ALA A 239 -17.62 -0.01 15.00
C ALA A 239 -18.08 -1.38 15.54
N PRO A 240 -19.31 -1.52 16.03
CA PRO A 240 -19.85 -2.80 16.44
C PRO A 240 -19.72 -3.86 15.34
N ILE A 241 -19.39 -5.10 15.70
CA ILE A 241 -19.22 -6.20 14.72
C ILE A 241 -20.48 -6.39 13.86
N ALA A 242 -21.65 -6.18 14.45
CA ALA A 242 -22.93 -6.22 13.75
C ALA A 242 -23.00 -5.16 12.62
N ASP A 243 -22.46 -3.98 12.87
CA ASP A 243 -22.45 -2.88 11.88
C ASP A 243 -21.49 -3.17 10.72
N VAL A 244 -20.36 -3.77 11.03
CA VAL A 244 -19.42 -4.27 9.99
C VAL A 244 -20.13 -5.30 9.12
N GLY A 245 -20.84 -6.25 9.72
CA GLY A 245 -21.62 -7.24 8.97
C GLY A 245 -22.68 -6.59 8.08
N ARG A 246 -23.43 -5.63 8.59
CA ARG A 246 -24.46 -4.91 7.81
C ARG A 246 -23.86 -4.14 6.63
N ARG A 247 -22.74 -3.46 6.81
CA ARG A 247 -22.03 -2.77 5.73
C ARG A 247 -21.58 -3.70 4.60
N LEU A 248 -21.31 -4.95 4.94
CA LEU A 248 -20.90 -5.99 3.98
C LEU A 248 -22.07 -6.80 3.42
N GLY A 249 -23.31 -6.33 3.62
CA GLY A 249 -24.51 -6.97 3.08
C GLY A 249 -24.93 -8.25 3.81
N PHE A 250 -24.54 -8.42 5.07
CA PHE A 250 -25.08 -9.49 5.91
C PHE A 250 -26.25 -8.98 6.73
N PRO A 251 -27.50 -9.43 6.45
CA PRO A 251 -28.66 -8.98 7.19
C PRO A 251 -28.61 -9.41 8.66
N GLU A 252 -28.03 -10.58 8.94
CA GLU A 252 -27.93 -11.16 10.28
C GLU A 252 -26.48 -11.20 10.76
N PRO A 253 -26.16 -10.66 11.95
CA PRO A 253 -24.80 -10.67 12.52
C PRO A 253 -24.20 -12.08 12.65
N THR A 254 -25.04 -13.08 12.95
CA THR A 254 -24.62 -14.49 13.06
C THR A 254 -24.10 -15.04 11.74
N ASN A 255 -24.71 -14.66 10.61
CA ASN A 255 -24.26 -15.07 9.29
C ASN A 255 -22.90 -14.46 8.94
N PHE A 256 -22.67 -13.20 9.31
CA PHE A 256 -21.35 -12.58 9.19
C PHE A 256 -20.29 -13.30 10.03
N GLY A 257 -20.59 -13.58 11.27
CA GLY A 257 -19.67 -14.29 12.18
C GLY A 257 -19.26 -15.67 11.64
N ARG A 258 -20.24 -16.47 11.13
CA ARG A 258 -19.98 -17.77 10.52
C ARG A 258 -19.16 -17.66 9.23
N PHE A 259 -19.50 -16.70 8.36
CA PHE A 259 -18.77 -16.43 7.14
C PHE A 259 -17.31 -16.09 7.46
N PHE A 260 -17.09 -15.09 8.30
CA PHE A 260 -15.75 -14.63 8.65
C PHE A 260 -14.90 -15.73 9.29
N HIS A 261 -15.49 -16.50 10.20
CA HIS A 261 -14.78 -17.63 10.83
C HIS A 261 -14.39 -18.71 9.80
N ARG A 262 -15.27 -19.01 8.85
CA ARG A 262 -14.97 -19.97 7.78
C ARG A 262 -13.81 -19.50 6.90
N GLU A 263 -13.77 -18.22 6.54
CA GLU A 263 -12.76 -17.66 5.62
C GLU A 263 -11.42 -17.35 6.31
N VAL A 264 -11.44 -16.98 7.60
CA VAL A 264 -10.25 -16.45 8.32
C VAL A 264 -9.75 -17.42 9.40
N GLY A 265 -10.57 -18.37 9.82
CA GLY A 265 -10.23 -19.34 10.88
C GLY A 265 -10.46 -18.84 12.30
N VAL A 266 -10.75 -17.54 12.50
CA VAL A 266 -11.01 -16.96 13.83
C VAL A 266 -12.27 -16.10 13.80
N SER A 267 -12.84 -15.82 14.98
CA SER A 267 -14.01 -14.94 15.06
C SER A 267 -13.66 -13.48 14.73
N PRO A 268 -14.62 -12.66 14.26
CA PRO A 268 -14.40 -11.23 14.01
C PRO A 268 -13.85 -10.49 15.22
N GLY A 269 -14.32 -10.81 16.44
CA GLY A 269 -13.86 -10.22 17.68
C GLY A 269 -12.42 -10.60 18.01
N ALA A 270 -12.06 -11.87 17.87
CA ALA A 270 -10.70 -12.35 18.08
C ALA A 270 -9.71 -11.72 17.08
N PHE A 271 -10.12 -11.60 15.80
CA PHE A 271 -9.32 -10.93 14.79
C PHE A 271 -9.05 -9.46 15.16
N ARG A 272 -10.08 -8.70 15.51
CA ARG A 272 -9.94 -7.30 15.96
C ARG A 272 -8.97 -7.19 17.13
N GLN A 273 -9.12 -8.05 18.12
CA GLN A 273 -8.26 -8.07 19.32
C GLN A 273 -6.79 -8.33 18.95
N ALA A 274 -6.56 -9.32 18.07
CA ALA A 274 -5.21 -9.63 17.58
C ALA A 274 -4.58 -8.45 16.83
N GLN A 275 -5.34 -7.73 15.98
CA GLN A 275 -4.83 -6.56 15.25
C GLN A 275 -4.43 -5.41 16.17
N ARG A 276 -5.13 -5.23 17.30
CA ARG A 276 -4.80 -4.24 18.34
C ARG A 276 -3.63 -4.64 19.23
N ALA A 277 -3.47 -5.94 19.46
CA ALA A 277 -2.43 -6.49 20.30
C ALA A 277 -1.06 -6.60 19.62
N ILE A 278 -0.97 -6.37 18.29
CA ILE A 278 0.33 -6.39 17.61
C ILE A 278 1.18 -5.25 18.18
N PRO A 279 2.27 -5.58 18.93
CA PRO A 279 3.07 -4.55 19.56
C PRO A 279 3.70 -3.69 18.47
N VAL A 280 3.57 -2.39 18.63
CA VAL A 280 4.43 -1.45 17.94
C VAL A 280 5.82 -1.69 18.51
N THR A 281 6.65 -2.47 17.85
CA THR A 281 8.03 -2.73 18.30
C THR A 281 8.72 -1.38 18.44
N PRO A 282 9.15 -0.96 19.66
CA PRO A 282 9.87 0.27 19.80
C PRO A 282 11.16 0.16 19.00
N ALA A 283 11.46 1.16 18.18
CA ALA A 283 12.77 1.33 17.59
C ALA A 283 13.74 1.61 18.75
N GLY A 284 14.33 0.58 19.30
CA GLY A 284 15.21 0.72 20.44
C GLY A 284 15.87 -0.58 20.83
N SER A 285 17.20 -0.56 20.73
CA SER A 285 18.10 -1.40 21.48
C SER A 285 18.30 -2.84 21.02
N THR A 286 18.73 -3.00 19.78
CA THR A 286 19.76 -3.99 19.54
C THR A 286 21.02 -3.23 19.16
N ARG A 287 21.89 -2.98 20.13
CA ARG A 287 23.31 -2.68 19.85
C ARG A 287 23.81 -3.85 19.04
N VAL A 288 23.91 -3.65 17.73
CA VAL A 288 24.76 -4.48 16.90
C VAL A 288 26.17 -4.27 17.45
N PRO A 289 26.87 -5.29 17.96
CA PRO A 289 28.27 -5.14 18.32
C PRO A 289 28.98 -4.71 17.05
N LEU A 290 29.61 -3.55 17.08
CA LEU A 290 30.55 -3.15 16.04
C LEU A 290 31.56 -4.30 15.88
N PRO A 291 31.93 -4.70 14.66
CA PRO A 291 33.03 -5.62 14.45
C PRO A 291 34.24 -5.07 15.20
N ARG A 292 34.83 -5.89 16.06
CA ARG A 292 36.10 -5.56 16.70
C ARG A 292 37.06 -5.16 15.59
N GLU A 293 37.61 -3.95 15.72
CA GLU A 293 38.72 -3.51 14.91
C GLU A 293 39.76 -4.63 14.90
N LEU A 294 40.07 -5.14 13.72
CA LEU A 294 41.21 -6.02 13.52
C LEU A 294 42.47 -5.21 13.90
N PRO A 295 43.40 -5.78 14.67
CA PRO A 295 44.63 -5.11 15.00
C PRO A 295 45.34 -4.78 13.69
N VAL A 296 45.67 -3.50 13.51
CA VAL A 296 46.54 -3.02 12.44
C VAL A 296 47.93 -3.57 12.76
N ASP A 297 48.34 -4.62 12.07
CA ASP A 297 49.66 -5.14 12.13
C ASP A 297 50.66 -4.03 11.69
N ALA A 298 51.53 -3.65 12.61
CA ALA A 298 52.64 -2.75 12.41
C ALA A 298 53.75 -3.47 11.64
N ALA A 299 53.50 -3.77 10.36
CA ALA A 299 54.52 -4.31 9.45
C ALA A 299 54.37 -3.69 8.07
N GLY A 300 54.90 -2.50 7.87
CA GLY A 300 54.83 -1.79 6.59
C GLY A 300 55.60 -0.49 6.53
N ALA A 301 56.55 -0.29 7.45
CA ALA A 301 57.40 0.91 7.45
C ALA A 301 58.84 0.60 7.00
N GLU A 302 58.99 -0.08 5.85
CA GLU A 302 60.33 -0.26 5.25
C GLU A 302 60.20 -0.61 3.75
N THR A 303 59.85 0.36 2.90
CA THR A 303 60.22 0.38 1.47
C THR A 303 59.78 1.70 0.80
N ALA A 304 60.28 2.81 1.36
CA ALA A 304 60.15 4.11 0.68
C ALA A 304 61.50 4.81 0.65
N ARG A 305 62.53 4.13 0.18
CA ARG A 305 63.85 4.74 -0.15
C ARG A 305 64.49 3.97 -1.29
N SER A 306 64.08 4.18 -2.52
CA SER A 306 64.90 3.98 -3.71
C SER A 306 64.16 4.26 -5.01
N TRP A 307 63.74 5.46 -5.27
CA TRP A 307 63.52 5.96 -6.64
C TRP A 307 63.76 7.45 -6.65
N GLY A 308 65.04 7.78 -6.69
CA GLY A 308 65.52 9.12 -6.89
C GLY A 308 66.98 9.07 -7.31
N ARG A 309 67.22 8.89 -8.64
CA ARG A 309 68.40 9.28 -9.43
C ARG A 309 68.62 8.30 -10.59
N ALA A 310 68.14 8.66 -11.74
CA ALA A 310 68.82 8.67 -13.03
C ALA A 310 67.88 9.27 -14.07
#